data_15b9fd907006557a4fb2cb7ded84c337
#
_entry.id   15b9fd907006557a4fb2cb7ded84c337
#
_cell.length_a   1.000
_cell.length_b   1.000
_cell.length_c   1.000
_cell.angle_alpha   90.00
_cell.angle_beta   90.00
_cell.angle_gamma   90.00
#
_symmetry.space_group_name_H-M   'P 1'
#
loop_
_entity.id
_entity.type
_entity.pdbx_description
1 polymer ?
#
loop_
_entity_poly.entity_id
_entity_poly.type
_entity_poly.pdbx_seq_one_letter_code
_entity_poly.pdbx_strand_id
1 'polypeptide(L)'
;MTYKIVSKYIKDLSFKIPGAKSYFLLEKNIRNHRVKIDVTSKKLKENIIEIDTNLYFEPKEKDKDNFKISILFSSLINYEKKIEDKELEKIVLIEVPTAIYPDVKKIVSLLFEKSGFNKFNLPEMNFQKLYETKKN
;
A
#
# COMPACT_ATOMS: atom_id res chain seq x y z
N MET A 1 -24.59 1.41 7.55
CA MET A 1 -23.20 1.67 7.21
C MET A 1 -22.98 3.13 6.88
N THR A 2 -21.92 3.70 7.44
CA THR A 2 -21.62 5.10 7.23
C THR A 2 -20.89 5.37 5.92
N TYR A 3 -20.31 4.34 5.33
CA TYR A 3 -19.62 4.47 4.05
C TYR A 3 -19.65 3.16 3.28
N LYS A 4 -19.29 3.26 2.01
CA LYS A 4 -19.22 2.10 1.13
C LYS A 4 -18.03 2.28 0.18
N ILE A 5 -17.26 1.22 0.00
CA ILE A 5 -16.20 1.20 -1.02
C ILE A 5 -16.87 0.89 -2.35
N VAL A 6 -16.86 1.85 -3.26
CA VAL A 6 -17.57 1.69 -4.53
C VAL A 6 -16.67 1.24 -5.66
N SER A 7 -15.36 1.42 -5.52
CA SER A 7 -14.41 0.99 -6.54
C SER A 7 -13.03 0.82 -5.95
N LYS A 8 -12.26 -0.11 -6.52
CA LYS A 8 -10.85 -0.34 -6.16
C LYS A 8 -10.07 -0.57 -7.44
N TYR A 9 -8.89 0.03 -7.55
CA TYR A 9 -8.09 -0.15 -8.75
C TYR A 9 -6.62 0.15 -8.49
N ILE A 10 -5.76 -0.45 -9.34
CA ILE A 10 -4.34 -0.12 -9.33
C ILE A 10 -4.19 1.17 -10.14
N LYS A 11 -3.74 2.23 -9.49
CA LYS A 11 -3.58 3.51 -10.15
C LYS A 11 -2.21 3.63 -10.80
N ASP A 12 -1.20 3.04 -10.14
CA ASP A 12 0.15 3.02 -10.69
C ASP A 12 0.90 1.83 -10.10
N LEU A 13 1.78 1.25 -10.88
CA LEU A 13 2.55 0.09 -10.47
C LEU A 13 3.92 0.14 -11.11
N SER A 14 4.96 0.06 -10.28
CA SER A 14 6.32 -0.04 -10.77
C SER A 14 6.99 -1.25 -10.14
N PHE A 15 7.47 -2.15 -10.96
CA PHE A 15 8.21 -3.33 -10.52
C PHE A 15 9.36 -3.51 -11.48
N LYS A 16 10.58 -3.27 -10.99
CA LYS A 16 11.75 -3.31 -11.84
C LYS A 16 12.89 -4.09 -11.21
N ILE A 17 13.37 -5.07 -11.95
CA ILE A 17 14.62 -5.78 -11.66
C ILE A 17 15.53 -5.46 -12.83
N PRO A 18 16.56 -4.61 -12.66
CA PRO A 18 17.36 -4.12 -13.78
C PRO A 18 18.13 -5.18 -14.53
N GLY A 19 18.47 -6.30 -13.89
CA GLY A 19 19.21 -7.36 -14.57
C GLY A 19 19.49 -8.53 -13.65
N ALA A 20 20.15 -9.54 -14.17
CA ALA A 20 20.43 -10.76 -13.42
C ALA A 20 21.25 -10.51 -12.15
N LYS A 21 22.20 -9.58 -12.20
CA LYS A 21 23.01 -9.26 -11.03
C LYS A 21 22.13 -8.71 -9.90
N SER A 22 21.21 -7.80 -10.22
CA SER A 22 20.29 -7.24 -9.24
C SER A 22 19.37 -8.32 -8.69
N TYR A 23 18.93 -9.23 -9.55
CA TYR A 23 18.09 -10.34 -9.13
C TYR A 23 18.78 -11.21 -8.08
N PHE A 24 20.04 -11.60 -8.33
CA PHE A 24 20.77 -12.43 -7.38
C PHE A 24 21.04 -11.70 -6.07
N LEU A 25 21.33 -10.40 -6.13
CA LEU A 25 21.52 -9.60 -4.93
C LEU A 25 20.23 -9.50 -4.11
N LEU A 26 19.12 -9.32 -4.77
CA LEU A 26 17.82 -9.24 -4.10
C LEU A 26 17.49 -10.56 -3.41
N GLU A 27 17.73 -11.69 -4.08
CA GLU A 27 17.47 -13.00 -3.51
C GLU A 27 18.24 -13.19 -2.20
N LYS A 28 19.49 -12.73 -2.15
CA LYS A 28 20.31 -12.83 -0.94
C LYS A 28 19.89 -11.84 0.13
N ASN A 29 19.48 -10.64 -0.27
CA ASN A 29 19.27 -9.51 0.62
C ASN A 29 17.83 -9.08 0.80
N ILE A 30 16.90 -9.94 0.46
CA ILE A 30 15.50 -9.57 0.52
C ILE A 30 15.06 -9.15 1.93
N ARG A 31 15.70 -9.71 2.95
CA ARG A 31 15.41 -9.37 4.35
C ARG A 31 15.94 -7.99 4.74
N ASN A 32 16.82 -7.41 3.93
CA ASN A 32 17.36 -6.08 4.16
C ASN A 32 16.52 -4.99 3.51
N HIS A 33 15.32 -5.33 3.10
CA HIS A 33 14.38 -4.39 2.54
C HIS A 33 13.28 -4.09 3.56
N ARG A 34 12.71 -2.93 3.45
CA ARG A 34 11.60 -2.55 4.31
C ARG A 34 10.40 -2.15 3.48
N VAL A 35 9.25 -2.28 4.08
CA VAL A 35 7.99 -1.87 3.47
C VAL A 35 7.57 -0.55 4.08
N LYS A 36 7.32 0.42 3.23
CA LYS A 36 6.83 1.73 3.64
C LYS A 36 5.45 1.94 3.05
N ILE A 37 4.51 2.40 3.86
CA ILE A 37 3.15 2.63 3.40
C ILE A 37 2.71 4.05 3.77
N ASP A 38 2.17 4.74 2.79
CA ASP A 38 1.58 6.06 2.98
C ASP A 38 0.15 6.05 2.47
N VAL A 39 -0.73 6.69 3.21
CA VAL A 39 -2.14 6.83 2.82
C VAL A 39 -2.44 8.32 2.65
N THR A 40 -2.97 8.68 1.50
CA THR A 40 -3.41 10.04 1.23
C THR A 40 -4.83 9.99 0.69
N SER A 41 -5.51 11.11 0.71
CA SER A 41 -6.88 11.16 0.22
C SER A 41 -7.17 12.47 -0.47
N LYS A 42 -8.17 12.43 -1.34
CA LYS A 42 -8.61 13.59 -2.09
C LYS A 42 -10.12 13.55 -2.25
N LYS A 43 -10.77 14.61 -1.83
CA LYS A 43 -12.22 14.73 -2.01
C LYS A 43 -12.51 15.07 -3.46
N LEU A 44 -13.32 14.23 -4.12
CA LEU A 44 -13.65 14.41 -5.53
C LEU A 44 -14.97 15.12 -5.72
N LYS A 45 -15.98 14.72 -4.96
CA LYS A 45 -17.31 15.27 -5.00
C LYS A 45 -17.82 15.34 -3.57
N GLU A 46 -19.03 15.85 -3.41
CA GLU A 46 -19.59 16.08 -2.09
C GLU A 46 -19.50 14.89 -1.14
N ASN A 47 -19.71 13.68 -1.62
CA ASN A 47 -19.72 12.49 -0.76
C ASN A 47 -18.77 11.41 -1.24
N ILE A 48 -17.81 11.76 -2.10
CA ILE A 48 -16.90 10.79 -2.68
C ILE A 48 -15.46 11.21 -2.42
N ILE A 49 -14.69 10.30 -1.84
CA ILE A 49 -13.28 10.50 -1.56
C ILE A 49 -12.48 9.41 -2.27
N GLU A 50 -11.38 9.81 -2.90
CA GLU A 50 -10.39 8.89 -3.43
C GLU A 50 -9.33 8.71 -2.36
N ILE A 51 -9.08 7.47 -1.99
CA ILE A 51 -8.06 7.12 -1.00
C ILE A 51 -6.94 6.38 -1.70
N ASP A 52 -5.74 6.95 -1.67
CA ASP A 52 -4.56 6.38 -2.29
C ASP A 52 -3.69 5.73 -1.22
N THR A 53 -3.50 4.43 -1.34
CA THR A 53 -2.60 3.69 -0.48
C THR A 53 -1.34 3.36 -1.28
N ASN A 54 -0.24 4.00 -0.92
CA ASN A 54 1.05 3.81 -1.56
C ASN A 54 1.88 2.83 -0.77
N LEU A 55 2.36 1.81 -1.44
CA LEU A 55 3.28 0.85 -0.83
C LEU A 55 4.60 0.91 -1.57
N TYR A 56 5.68 1.07 -0.81
CA TYR A 56 7.03 1.06 -1.33
C TYR A 56 7.81 -0.06 -0.67
N PHE A 57 8.55 -0.79 -1.47
CA PHE A 57 9.47 -1.82 -0.99
C PHE A 57 10.86 -1.33 -1.34
N GLU A 58 11.64 -0.96 -0.33
CA GLU A 58 12.92 -0.32 -0.57
C GLU A 58 14.03 -0.93 0.30
N PRO A 59 15.28 -0.87 -0.14
CA PRO A 59 16.40 -1.38 0.67
C PRO A 59 16.58 -0.55 1.92
N LYS A 60 16.96 -1.21 3.02
CA LYS A 60 17.25 -0.52 4.28
C LYS A 60 18.49 0.35 4.15
N GLU A 61 19.45 -0.10 3.36
CA GLU A 61 20.65 0.68 3.09
C GLU A 61 20.54 1.29 1.71
N LYS A 62 20.87 2.57 1.65
CA LYS A 62 20.85 3.26 0.35
C LYS A 62 21.87 2.62 -0.54
N ASP A 63 21.45 2.26 -1.68
CA ASP A 63 22.40 2.34 -2.71
C ASP A 63 22.67 1.28 -3.69
N LYS A 64 22.31 0.10 -3.45
CA LYS A 64 23.01 -0.83 -4.29
C LYS A 64 22.12 -1.64 -5.19
N ASP A 65 20.88 -1.67 -4.89
CA ASP A 65 19.94 -2.38 -5.74
C ASP A 65 19.03 -1.38 -6.41
N ASN A 66 19.10 -1.34 -7.72
CA ASN A 66 18.16 -0.56 -8.49
C ASN A 66 16.80 -1.26 -8.56
N PHE A 67 16.58 -2.17 -7.64
CA PHE A 67 15.30 -2.86 -7.52
C PHE A 67 14.25 -1.91 -6.98
N LYS A 68 13.10 -1.88 -7.63
CA LYS A 68 12.01 -1.00 -7.21
C LYS A 68 10.68 -1.70 -7.26
N ILE A 69 9.94 -1.60 -6.18
CA ILE A 69 8.52 -1.93 -6.18
C ILE A 69 7.79 -0.76 -5.54
N SER A 70 6.84 -0.21 -6.28
CA SER A 70 5.91 0.74 -5.71
C SER A 70 4.55 0.45 -6.29
N ILE A 71 3.54 0.46 -5.43
CA ILE A 71 2.16 0.22 -5.83
C ILE A 71 1.32 1.34 -5.28
N LEU A 72 0.61 2.01 -6.17
CA LEU A 72 -0.38 2.99 -5.78
C LEU A 72 -1.75 2.37 -6.02
N PHE A 73 -2.38 1.97 -4.93
CA PHE A 73 -3.68 1.32 -4.97
C PHE A 73 -4.73 2.30 -4.51
N SER A 74 -5.73 2.52 -5.33
CA SER A 74 -6.76 3.53 -5.04
C SER A 74 -8.09 2.90 -4.71
N SER A 75 -8.81 3.57 -3.83
CA SER A 75 -10.15 3.18 -3.44
C SER A 75 -11.04 4.40 -3.52
N LEU A 76 -12.25 4.22 -4.05
CA LEU A 76 -13.25 5.27 -4.03
C LEU A 76 -14.31 4.89 -3.00
N ILE A 77 -14.58 5.79 -2.08
CA ILE A 77 -15.65 5.56 -1.11
C ILE A 77 -16.75 6.60 -1.27
N ASN A 78 -17.95 6.16 -0.97
CA ASN A 78 -19.12 7.02 -0.85
C ASN A 78 -19.50 7.01 0.62
N TYR A 79 -19.66 8.17 1.23
CA TYR A 79 -19.97 8.26 2.65
C TYR A 79 -21.16 9.15 2.92
N GLU A 80 -21.77 8.98 4.09
CA GLU A 80 -22.93 9.75 4.49
C GLU A 80 -22.54 11.19 4.86
N LYS A 81 -23.38 12.14 4.44
CA LYS A 81 -23.12 13.57 4.69
C LYS A 81 -23.01 13.95 6.14
N LYS A 82 -23.64 13.21 7.02
CA LYS A 82 -23.69 13.53 8.45
C LYS A 82 -22.50 12.97 9.26
N ILE A 83 -21.55 12.38 8.58
CA ILE A 83 -20.42 11.79 9.28
C ILE A 83 -19.51 12.87 9.86
N GLU A 84 -19.06 12.67 11.09
CA GLU A 84 -18.15 13.62 11.72
C GLU A 84 -16.76 13.53 11.09
N ASP A 85 -16.06 14.67 11.06
CA ASP A 85 -14.72 14.73 10.47
C ASP A 85 -13.75 13.72 11.07
N LYS A 86 -13.81 13.56 12.38
CA LYS A 86 -12.91 12.64 13.08
C LYS A 86 -13.19 11.19 12.72
N GLU A 87 -14.46 10.86 12.57
CA GLU A 87 -14.86 9.53 12.14
C GLU A 87 -14.44 9.27 10.71
N LEU A 88 -14.64 10.27 9.83
CA LEU A 88 -14.23 10.16 8.43
C LEU A 88 -12.72 9.95 8.33
N GLU A 89 -11.95 10.67 9.15
CA GLU A 89 -10.49 10.50 9.19
C GLU A 89 -10.10 9.06 9.51
N LYS A 90 -10.77 8.44 10.47
CA LYS A 90 -10.49 7.04 10.82
C LYS A 90 -10.87 6.08 9.71
N ILE A 91 -11.97 6.35 9.02
CA ILE A 91 -12.34 5.53 7.86
C ILE A 91 -11.27 5.60 6.80
N VAL A 92 -10.81 6.81 6.47
CA VAL A 92 -9.82 7.02 5.42
C VAL A 92 -8.46 6.45 5.78
N LEU A 93 -8.01 6.62 7.01
CA LEU A 93 -6.65 6.25 7.39
C LEU A 93 -6.51 4.87 8.03
N ILE A 94 -7.60 4.29 8.52
CA ILE A 94 -7.55 3.00 9.19
C ILE A 94 -8.41 1.95 8.50
N GLU A 95 -9.71 2.22 8.40
CA GLU A 95 -10.66 1.18 7.98
C GLU A 95 -10.50 0.78 6.52
N VAL A 96 -10.43 1.75 5.62
CA VAL A 96 -10.30 1.45 4.20
C VAL A 96 -8.94 0.82 3.90
N PRO A 97 -7.81 1.40 4.36
CA PRO A 97 -6.52 0.74 4.14
C PRO A 97 -6.48 -0.69 4.67
N THR A 98 -7.07 -0.93 5.85
CA THR A 98 -7.14 -2.28 6.41
C THR A 98 -7.93 -3.21 5.50
N ALA A 99 -9.04 -2.73 4.96
CA ALA A 99 -9.90 -3.55 4.11
C ALA A 99 -9.26 -3.88 2.77
N ILE A 100 -8.45 -2.98 2.20
CA ILE A 100 -7.86 -3.20 0.87
C ILE A 100 -6.46 -3.83 0.93
N TYR A 101 -5.85 -3.88 2.10
CA TYR A 101 -4.50 -4.41 2.22
C TYR A 101 -4.36 -5.85 1.70
N PRO A 102 -5.33 -6.76 1.92
CA PRO A 102 -5.24 -8.09 1.32
C PRO A 102 -5.11 -8.06 -0.20
N ASP A 103 -5.75 -7.11 -0.87
CA ASP A 103 -5.60 -6.96 -2.32
C ASP A 103 -4.17 -6.59 -2.69
N VAL A 104 -3.58 -5.64 -1.95
CA VAL A 104 -2.20 -5.23 -2.18
C VAL A 104 -1.24 -6.39 -1.93
N LYS A 105 -1.47 -7.17 -0.87
CA LYS A 105 -0.65 -8.34 -0.56
C LYS A 105 -0.67 -9.35 -1.71
N LYS A 106 -1.84 -9.59 -2.29
CA LYS A 106 -1.96 -10.53 -3.40
C LYS A 106 -1.21 -10.04 -4.63
N ILE A 107 -1.27 -8.75 -4.91
CA ILE A 107 -0.55 -8.17 -6.04
C ILE A 107 0.96 -8.36 -5.86
N VAL A 108 1.47 -8.02 -4.68
CA VAL A 108 2.90 -8.16 -4.40
C VAL A 108 3.33 -9.62 -4.47
N SER A 109 2.55 -10.53 -3.87
CA SER A 109 2.87 -11.95 -3.89
C SER A 109 2.95 -12.48 -5.32
N LEU A 110 2.02 -12.06 -6.18
CA LEU A 110 2.02 -12.48 -7.57
C LEU A 110 3.25 -11.96 -8.31
N LEU A 111 3.62 -10.70 -8.09
CA LEU A 111 4.80 -10.13 -8.73
C LEU A 111 6.07 -10.86 -8.33
N PHE A 112 6.23 -11.16 -7.03
CA PHE A 112 7.38 -11.90 -6.57
C PHE A 112 7.39 -13.33 -7.08
N GLU A 113 6.24 -13.99 -7.09
CA GLU A 113 6.12 -15.35 -7.61
C GLU A 113 6.55 -15.41 -9.08
N LYS A 114 6.05 -14.47 -9.88
CA LYS A 114 6.40 -14.44 -11.31
C LYS A 114 7.85 -14.03 -11.56
N SER A 115 8.50 -13.52 -10.54
CA SER A 115 9.92 -13.14 -10.61
C SER A 115 10.82 -14.18 -9.97
N GLY A 116 10.27 -15.33 -9.60
CA GLY A 116 11.08 -16.42 -9.04
C GLY A 116 11.24 -16.42 -7.53
N PHE A 117 10.53 -15.57 -6.81
CA PHE A 117 10.59 -15.50 -5.35
C PHE A 117 9.35 -16.12 -4.75
N ASN A 118 9.34 -17.43 -4.59
CA ASN A 118 8.12 -18.16 -4.22
C ASN A 118 7.71 -18.04 -2.75
N LYS A 119 8.57 -17.55 -1.90
CA LYS A 119 8.31 -17.57 -0.45
C LYS A 119 8.19 -16.20 0.20
N PHE A 120 8.12 -15.15 -0.58
CA PHE A 120 8.02 -13.83 0.00
C PHE A 120 6.56 -13.46 0.27
N ASN A 121 6.29 -13.01 1.49
CA ASN A 121 4.99 -12.48 1.87
C ASN A 121 5.18 -11.15 2.57
N LEU A 122 4.32 -10.19 2.24
CA LEU A 122 4.32 -8.92 2.96
C LEU A 122 3.92 -9.15 4.41
N PRO A 123 4.52 -8.40 5.34
CA PRO A 123 4.12 -8.49 6.73
C PRO A 123 2.70 -7.98 6.94
N GLU A 124 2.09 -8.39 8.02
CA GLU A 124 0.82 -7.81 8.41
C GLU A 124 1.02 -6.35 8.77
N MET A 125 0.04 -5.52 8.46
CA MET A 125 0.13 -4.09 8.71
C MET A 125 -0.99 -3.66 9.64
N ASN A 126 -0.62 -2.96 10.70
CA ASN A 126 -1.60 -2.44 11.64
C ASN A 126 -1.78 -0.94 11.40
N PHE A 127 -2.83 -0.60 10.65
CA PHE A 127 -3.08 0.80 10.30
C PHE A 127 -3.54 1.62 11.49
N GLN A 128 -4.13 0.99 12.51
CA GLN A 128 -4.51 1.67 13.74
C GLN A 128 -3.26 2.21 14.44
N LYS A 129 -2.23 1.39 14.57
CA LYS A 129 -0.97 1.82 15.18
C LYS A 129 -0.27 2.89 14.35
N LEU A 130 -0.31 2.73 13.05
CA LEU A 130 0.30 3.72 12.15
C LEU A 130 -0.38 5.08 12.32
N TYR A 131 -1.70 5.08 12.40
CA TYR A 131 -2.48 6.29 12.62
C TYR A 131 -2.11 6.96 13.96
N GLU A 132 -2.06 6.18 15.03
CA GLU A 132 -1.70 6.69 16.35
C GLU A 132 -0.30 7.29 16.38
N THR A 133 0.65 6.63 15.73
CA THR A 133 2.04 7.11 15.66
C THR A 133 2.13 8.45 14.96
N LYS A 134 1.41 8.64 13.88
CA LYS A 134 1.44 9.88 13.13
C LYS A 134 0.74 11.04 13.83
N LYS A 135 -0.20 10.73 14.73
CA LYS A 135 -0.90 11.77 15.47
C LYS A 135 -0.07 12.34 16.61
N ASN A 136 0.88 11.60 17.08
CA ASN A 136 1.77 12.05 18.13
C ASN A 136 3.04 12.63 17.52
#